data_4548ddb6da62be503c2ca8a7cb748efb
#
_entry.id   4548ddb6da62be503c2ca8a7cb748efb
#
_cell.length_a   1.000
_cell.length_b   1.000
_cell.length_c   1.000
_cell.angle_alpha   90.00
_cell.angle_beta   90.00
_cell.angle_gamma   90.00
#
_symmetry.space_group_name_H-M   'P 1'
#
loop_
_entity.id
_entity.type
_entity.pdbx_description
1 polymer ?
#
loop_
_entity_poly.entity_id
_entity_poly.type
_entity_poly.pdbx_seq_one_letter_code
_entity_poly.pdbx_strand_id
1 'polypeptide(L)'
;MQLERAQSAKQPQSMPPATWGELEKAVEIAREIRTRERFNKLDFYDPYPYQKNFHETGSEANQRLLMAANRIGKSYCGAAELAYHVTGLYPKWWNGRRFTKPIVAWAGGVSNETTRDIV
;
A
#
# COMPACT_ATOMS: atom_id res chain seq x y z
N MET A 1 -43.28 29.43 26.50
CA MET A 1 -42.89 30.32 25.41
C MET A 1 -41.61 29.78 24.80
N GLN A 2 -41.79 29.11 23.67
CA GLN A 2 -40.79 28.78 22.62
C GLN A 2 -39.56 27.95 23.02
N LEU A 3 -39.67 26.64 22.83
CA LEU A 3 -38.60 25.71 22.50
C LEU A 3 -39.09 24.78 21.40
N GLU A 4 -39.29 25.31 20.22
CA GLU A 4 -39.41 24.55 18.97
C GLU A 4 -38.39 25.06 17.98
N ARG A 5 -37.26 24.40 17.92
CA ARG A 5 -36.42 24.30 16.70
C ARG A 5 -35.92 22.87 16.61
N ALA A 6 -36.82 22.00 16.18
CA ALA A 6 -36.80 21.36 14.88
C ALA A 6 -35.39 20.86 14.47
N GLN A 7 -35.18 19.66 14.86
CA GLN A 7 -34.19 18.77 14.25
C GLN A 7 -34.71 18.39 12.86
N SER A 8 -34.31 19.13 11.85
CA SER A 8 -34.33 18.64 10.47
C SER A 8 -33.19 17.66 10.28
N ALA A 9 -33.38 16.45 10.77
CA ALA A 9 -32.56 15.33 10.39
C ALA A 9 -32.76 15.09 8.90
N LYS A 10 -31.78 15.49 8.08
CA LYS A 10 -31.71 15.18 6.67
C LYS A 10 -31.69 13.66 6.53
N GLN A 11 -32.85 13.09 6.20
CA GLN A 11 -32.97 11.67 5.87
C GLN A 11 -31.93 11.32 4.81
N PRO A 12 -31.21 10.21 4.95
CA PRO A 12 -30.34 9.74 3.87
C PRO A 12 -31.24 9.48 2.66
N GLN A 13 -30.96 10.20 1.57
CA GLN A 13 -31.63 9.98 0.30
C GLN A 13 -31.42 8.51 -0.06
N SER A 14 -32.49 7.72 -0.11
CA SER A 14 -32.45 6.36 -0.59
C SER A 14 -31.95 6.38 -2.03
N MET A 15 -30.76 5.83 -2.27
CA MET A 15 -30.29 5.63 -3.62
C MET A 15 -31.32 4.78 -4.38
N PRO A 16 -31.64 5.13 -5.64
CA PRO A 16 -32.53 4.30 -6.45
C PRO A 16 -31.93 2.89 -6.56
N PRO A 17 -32.76 1.85 -6.61
CA PRO A 17 -32.27 0.48 -6.75
C PRO A 17 -31.43 0.37 -8.02
N ALA A 18 -30.18 -0.11 -7.86
CA ALA A 18 -29.27 -0.31 -8.98
C ALA A 18 -29.89 -1.25 -10.02
N THR A 19 -29.80 -0.91 -11.27
CA THR A 19 -30.23 -1.79 -12.37
C THR A 19 -29.32 -3.03 -12.45
N TRP A 20 -29.83 -4.15 -12.99
CA TRP A 20 -29.05 -5.37 -13.15
C TRP A 20 -27.74 -5.11 -13.90
N GLY A 21 -27.75 -4.25 -14.92
CA GLY A 21 -26.54 -3.87 -15.66
C GLY A 21 -25.51 -3.09 -14.85
N GLU A 22 -25.96 -2.26 -13.89
CA GLU A 22 -25.07 -1.56 -12.95
C GLU A 22 -24.45 -2.52 -11.94
N LEU A 23 -25.22 -3.50 -11.48
CA LEU A 23 -24.73 -4.55 -10.59
C LEU A 23 -23.68 -5.45 -11.28
N GLU A 24 -23.92 -5.86 -12.52
CA GLU A 24 -22.95 -6.65 -13.29
C GLU A 24 -21.63 -5.90 -13.46
N LYS A 25 -21.67 -4.63 -13.86
CA LYS A 25 -20.49 -3.79 -13.96
C LYS A 25 -19.75 -3.63 -12.63
N ALA A 26 -20.49 -3.43 -11.53
CA ALA A 26 -19.92 -3.32 -10.20
C ALA A 26 -19.21 -4.62 -9.78
N VAL A 27 -19.80 -5.78 -10.08
CA VAL A 27 -19.19 -7.10 -9.81
C VAL A 27 -17.92 -7.30 -10.64
N GLU A 28 -17.92 -6.90 -11.91
CA GLU A 28 -16.74 -7.00 -12.78
C GLU A 28 -15.60 -6.12 -12.28
N ILE A 29 -15.89 -4.87 -11.94
CA ILE A 29 -14.91 -3.95 -11.35
C ILE A 29 -14.36 -4.52 -10.02
N ALA A 30 -15.23 -5.05 -9.16
CA ALA A 30 -14.81 -5.65 -7.90
C ALA A 30 -13.90 -6.87 -8.10
N ARG A 31 -14.16 -7.69 -9.13
CA ARG A 31 -13.29 -8.83 -9.50
C ARG A 31 -11.93 -8.34 -10.00
N GLU A 32 -11.92 -7.31 -10.84
CA GLU A 32 -10.69 -6.72 -11.34
C GLU A 32 -9.84 -6.12 -10.22
N ILE A 33 -10.44 -5.37 -9.30
CA ILE A 33 -9.77 -4.84 -8.11
C ILE A 33 -9.14 -5.96 -7.28
N ARG A 34 -9.89 -7.02 -6.97
CA ARG A 34 -9.36 -8.18 -6.22
C ARG A 34 -8.19 -8.87 -6.93
N THR A 35 -8.26 -8.96 -8.26
CA THR A 35 -7.18 -9.53 -9.06
C THR A 35 -5.94 -8.65 -8.98
N ARG A 36 -6.09 -7.34 -9.11
CA ARG A 36 -4.98 -6.38 -8.96
C ARG A 36 -4.39 -6.42 -7.56
N GLU A 37 -5.20 -6.41 -6.51
CA GLU A 37 -4.74 -6.54 -5.11
C GLU A 37 -3.93 -7.82 -4.87
N ARG A 38 -4.31 -8.91 -5.52
CA ARG A 38 -3.60 -10.19 -5.39
C ARG A 38 -2.26 -10.21 -6.11
N PHE A 39 -2.19 -9.65 -7.31
CA PHE A 39 -1.01 -9.76 -8.19
C PHE A 39 -0.15 -8.49 -8.22
N ASN A 40 -0.72 -7.31 -7.97
CA ASN A 40 -0.02 -6.03 -7.97
C ASN A 40 0.02 -5.41 -6.58
N LYS A 41 0.47 -6.16 -5.59
CA LYS A 41 0.54 -5.69 -4.19
C LYS A 41 1.31 -4.39 -4.00
N LEU A 42 2.27 -4.11 -4.88
CA LEU A 42 3.04 -2.87 -4.84
C LEU A 42 2.21 -1.61 -5.11
N ASP A 43 1.18 -1.71 -5.94
CA ASP A 43 0.29 -0.57 -6.25
C ASP A 43 -0.58 -0.18 -5.06
N PHE A 44 -0.81 -1.14 -4.14
CA PHE A 44 -1.61 -0.96 -2.92
C PHE A 44 -0.76 -0.75 -1.67
N TYR A 45 0.57 -0.66 -1.83
CA TYR A 45 1.45 -0.38 -0.71
C TYR A 45 1.31 1.08 -0.30
N ASP A 46 0.72 1.29 0.88
CA ASP A 46 0.59 2.60 1.53
C ASP A 46 1.47 2.63 2.78
N PRO A 47 2.66 3.24 2.70
CA PRO A 47 3.61 3.25 3.79
C PRO A 47 3.18 4.17 4.92
N TYR A 48 3.34 3.71 6.15
CA TYR A 48 3.26 4.58 7.32
C TYR A 48 4.32 5.69 7.26
N PRO A 49 4.13 6.83 7.95
CA PRO A 49 5.06 7.95 7.92
C PRO A 49 6.53 7.58 8.20
N TYR A 50 6.78 6.69 9.17
CA TYR A 50 8.13 6.24 9.49
C TYR A 50 8.75 5.34 8.39
N GLN A 51 7.93 4.54 7.69
CA GLN A 51 8.38 3.73 6.55
C GLN A 51 8.71 4.63 5.35
N LYS A 52 7.88 5.65 5.12
CA LYS A 52 8.13 6.63 4.07
C LYS A 52 9.44 7.38 4.32
N ASN A 53 9.68 7.84 5.54
CA ASN A 53 10.94 8.45 5.93
C ASN A 53 12.14 7.50 5.74
N PHE A 54 11.98 6.22 6.07
CA PHE A 54 13.01 5.20 5.83
C PHE A 54 13.33 5.06 4.34
N HIS A 55 12.34 5.06 3.46
CA HIS A 55 12.55 5.02 2.01
C HIS A 55 13.25 6.28 1.50
N GLU A 56 12.84 7.47 1.97
CA GLU A 56 13.41 8.76 1.57
C GLU A 56 14.89 8.88 1.94
N THR A 57 15.28 8.44 3.13
CA THR A 57 16.67 8.45 3.58
C THR A 57 17.61 7.57 2.72
N GLY A 58 17.05 6.67 1.92
CA GLY A 58 17.81 5.88 0.94
C GLY A 58 18.45 6.69 -0.17
N SER A 59 18.01 7.93 -0.43
CA SER A 59 18.66 8.84 -1.39
C SER A 59 19.99 9.36 -0.87
N GLU A 60 20.15 9.52 0.44
CA GLU A 60 21.29 10.15 1.09
C GLU A 60 22.25 9.13 1.72
N ALA A 61 21.69 8.08 2.36
CA ALA A 61 22.46 7.11 3.12
C ALA A 61 22.64 5.78 2.36
N ASN A 62 23.88 5.26 2.36
CA ASN A 62 24.17 3.94 1.79
C ASN A 62 23.79 2.79 2.71
N GLN A 63 23.72 3.05 4.02
CA GLN A 63 23.36 2.06 5.03
C GLN A 63 22.28 2.67 5.93
N ARG A 64 21.24 1.90 6.20
CA ARG A 64 20.11 2.31 7.03
C ARG A 64 19.67 1.17 7.94
N LEU A 65 19.25 1.50 9.14
CA LEU A 65 18.72 0.56 10.10
C LEU A 65 17.28 0.96 10.47
N LEU A 66 16.32 0.08 10.20
CA LEU A 66 14.93 0.27 10.60
C LEU A 66 14.69 -0.45 11.93
N MET A 67 14.77 0.30 13.02
CA MET A 67 14.46 -0.20 14.36
C MET A 67 13.03 0.17 14.72
N ALA A 68 12.24 -0.83 15.03
CA ALA A 68 10.84 -0.61 15.38
C ALA A 68 10.28 -1.83 16.12
N ALA A 69 9.17 -1.69 16.84
CA ALA A 69 8.49 -2.76 17.56
C ALA A 69 8.10 -3.94 16.63
N ASN A 70 7.75 -5.06 17.22
CA ASN A 70 7.28 -6.21 16.45
C ASN A 70 5.92 -5.92 15.80
N ARG A 71 5.66 -6.57 14.66
CA ARG A 71 4.39 -6.52 13.90
C ARG A 71 3.99 -5.15 13.35
N ILE A 72 4.90 -4.21 13.21
CA ILE A 72 4.64 -2.90 12.61
C ILE A 72 5.05 -2.80 11.14
N GLY A 73 5.27 -3.91 10.47
CA GLY A 73 5.51 -3.94 9.03
C GLY A 73 6.94 -3.66 8.57
N LYS A 74 7.98 -3.90 9.41
CA LYS A 74 9.39 -3.74 9.01
C LYS A 74 9.76 -4.59 7.79
N SER A 75 9.43 -5.88 7.83
CA SER A 75 9.73 -6.82 6.74
C SER A 75 8.98 -6.44 5.47
N TYR A 76 7.72 -6.02 5.61
CA TYR A 76 6.91 -5.55 4.49
C TYR A 76 7.47 -4.28 3.85
N CYS A 77 7.96 -3.35 4.67
CA CYS A 77 8.66 -2.15 4.21
C CYS A 77 9.92 -2.50 3.41
N GLY A 78 10.76 -3.40 3.92
CA GLY A 78 11.96 -3.85 3.23
C GLY A 78 11.67 -4.61 1.93
N ALA A 79 10.66 -5.47 1.94
CA ALA A 79 10.23 -6.22 0.75
C ALA A 79 9.68 -5.27 -0.34
N ALA A 80 8.90 -4.27 0.03
CA ALA A 80 8.38 -3.26 -0.89
C ALA A 80 9.53 -2.44 -1.52
N GLU A 81 10.50 -1.99 -0.73
CA GLU A 81 11.66 -1.27 -1.23
C GLU A 81 12.48 -2.13 -2.21
N LEU A 82 12.76 -3.37 -1.84
CA LEU A 82 13.45 -4.31 -2.70
C LEU A 82 12.71 -4.51 -4.02
N ALA A 83 11.40 -4.71 -3.98
CA ALA A 83 10.58 -4.89 -5.16
C ALA A 83 10.57 -3.65 -6.07
N TYR A 84 10.49 -2.43 -5.51
CA TYR A 84 10.63 -1.20 -6.30
C TYR A 84 12.00 -1.08 -6.98
N HIS A 85 13.06 -1.45 -6.29
CA HIS A 85 14.41 -1.38 -6.86
C HIS A 85 14.64 -2.43 -7.96
N VAL A 86 14.13 -3.64 -7.78
CA VAL A 86 14.29 -4.72 -8.79
C VAL A 86 13.41 -4.48 -10.02
N THR A 87 12.19 -3.99 -9.82
CA THR A 87 11.25 -3.75 -10.94
C THR A 87 11.43 -2.40 -11.62
N GLY A 88 12.00 -1.41 -10.92
CA GLY A 88 12.08 -0.02 -11.39
C GLY A 88 10.72 0.71 -11.38
N LEU A 89 9.66 0.08 -10.86
CA LEU A 89 8.31 0.63 -10.83
C LEU A 89 8.08 1.47 -9.58
N TYR A 90 8.72 2.62 -9.51
CA TYR A 90 8.59 3.52 -8.37
C TYR A 90 7.26 4.30 -8.38
N PRO A 91 6.54 4.37 -7.25
CA PRO A 91 5.32 5.14 -7.16
C PRO A 91 5.58 6.65 -7.19
N LYS A 92 4.53 7.44 -7.42
CA LYS A 92 4.65 8.90 -7.53
C LYS A 92 5.17 9.58 -6.25
N TRP A 93 4.87 9.00 -5.09
CA TRP A 93 5.31 9.53 -3.79
C TRP A 93 6.76 9.18 -3.43
N TRP A 94 7.45 8.36 -4.25
CA TRP A 94 8.80 7.88 -3.98
C TRP A 94 9.85 8.98 -4.12
N ASN A 95 10.46 9.37 -3.01
CA ASN A 95 11.55 10.35 -2.93
C ASN A 95 12.92 9.71 -2.61
N GLY A 96 12.96 8.38 -2.41
CA GLY A 96 14.19 7.66 -2.13
C GLY A 96 15.08 7.46 -3.37
N ARG A 97 16.13 6.67 -3.20
CA ARG A 97 17.03 6.33 -4.30
C ARG A 97 16.29 5.61 -5.42
N ARG A 98 16.62 5.96 -6.67
CA ARG A 98 16.10 5.31 -7.88
C ARG A 98 17.24 4.69 -8.67
N PHE A 99 17.05 3.46 -9.13
CA PHE A 99 17.98 2.82 -10.03
C PHE A 99 17.39 2.81 -11.44
N THR A 100 18.18 3.25 -12.42
CA THR A 100 17.81 3.31 -13.84
C THR A 100 18.36 2.13 -14.64
N LYS A 101 19.20 1.31 -14.01
CA LYS A 101 19.82 0.12 -14.60
C LYS A 101 19.43 -1.10 -13.77
N PRO A 102 19.43 -2.31 -14.38
CA PRO A 102 19.25 -3.55 -13.62
C PRO A 102 20.23 -3.64 -12.45
N ILE A 103 19.72 -4.07 -11.31
CA ILE A 103 20.51 -4.24 -10.08
C ILE A 103 20.56 -5.71 -9.67
N VAL A 104 21.57 -6.06 -8.90
CA VAL A 104 21.65 -7.31 -8.15
C VAL A 104 21.32 -6.99 -6.70
N ALA A 105 20.35 -7.69 -6.13
CA ALA A 105 19.93 -7.49 -4.75
C ALA A 105 20.09 -8.78 -3.95
N TRP A 106 20.37 -8.64 -2.67
CA TRP A 106 20.52 -9.76 -1.74
C TRP A 106 19.54 -9.56 -0.58
N ALA A 107 18.76 -10.59 -0.30
CA ALA A 107 17.91 -10.66 0.88
C ALA A 107 18.45 -11.75 1.80
N GLY A 108 18.72 -11.41 3.05
CA GLY A 108 19.24 -12.32 4.05
C GLY A 108 18.36 -12.36 5.30
N GLY A 109 18.26 -13.49 5.91
CA GLY A 109 17.52 -13.71 7.17
C GLY A 109 18.19 -14.79 8.02
N VAL A 110 17.64 -15.04 9.20
CA VAL A 110 18.15 -16.01 10.16
C VAL A 110 18.01 -17.45 9.65
N SER A 111 16.97 -17.72 8.87
CA SER A 111 16.74 -19.02 8.24
C SER A 111 16.28 -18.87 6.78
N ASN A 112 16.58 -19.89 5.97
CA ASN A 112 16.17 -19.91 4.57
C ASN A 112 14.65 -19.90 4.41
N GLU A 113 13.93 -20.62 5.26
CA GLU A 113 12.46 -20.67 5.24
C GLU A 113 11.86 -19.30 5.53
N THR A 114 12.30 -18.65 6.61
CA THR A 114 11.82 -17.31 6.98
C THR A 114 12.12 -16.29 5.89
N THR A 115 13.31 -16.34 5.29
CA THR A 115 13.69 -15.40 4.22
C THR A 115 12.83 -15.60 2.99
N ARG A 116 12.63 -16.85 2.55
CA ARG A 116 11.81 -17.16 1.38
C ARG A 116 10.34 -16.75 1.55
N ASP A 117 9.77 -16.93 2.74
CA ASP A 117 8.33 -16.72 2.96
C ASP A 117 7.97 -15.25 3.24
N ILE A 118 8.97 -14.41 3.59
CA ILE A 118 8.76 -13.00 3.94
C ILE A 118 9.15 -12.05 2.79
N VAL A 119 10.10 -12.42 1.95
CA VAL A 119 10.61 -11.63 0.83
C VAL A 119 10.10 -12.16 -0.49
#